data_5f0470da1d40f5eda8c6d7c1e9e57336
#
_entry.id   5f0470da1d40f5eda8c6d7c1e9e57336
#
_cell.length_a   1.000
_cell.length_b   1.000
_cell.length_c   1.000
_cell.angle_alpha   90.00
_cell.angle_beta   90.00
_cell.angle_gamma   90.00
#
_symmetry.space_group_name_H-M   'P 1'
#
loop_
_entity.id
_entity.type
_entity.pdbx_description
1 polymer ?
#
loop_
_entity_poly.entity_id
_entity_poly.type
_entity_poly.pdbx_seq_one_letter_code
_entity_poly.pdbx_strand_id
1 'polypeptide(L)'
;RRTALRDAEIRGVPIREGEKVVTFYLSGNFDEEEFGDPFAFRVDRTPNHHVAFGGGGIHFCLGSHLAKAEIGAMIGEVLRRLPDIELAGDPARMRSDFINGIKRMPVRFTPVRVPAPA
;
A
#
# COMPACT_ATOMS: atom_id res chain seq x y z
N ARG A 1 13.73 -2.04 8.91
CA ARG A 1 15.20 -1.98 8.82
C ARG A 1 15.83 -3.36 9.04
N ARG A 2 17.04 -3.55 8.52
CA ARG A 2 17.90 -4.72 8.78
C ARG A 2 19.28 -4.22 9.18
N THR A 3 20.05 -5.08 9.84
CA THR A 3 21.46 -4.82 10.13
C THR A 3 22.29 -5.79 9.32
N ALA A 4 23.30 -5.30 8.61
CA ALA A 4 24.20 -6.14 7.84
C ALA A 4 25.00 -7.06 8.77
N LEU A 5 24.99 -8.36 8.51
CA LEU A 5 25.74 -9.35 9.29
C LEU A 5 27.17 -9.56 8.77
N ARG A 6 27.49 -8.97 7.64
CA ARG A 6 28.79 -8.98 6.96
C ARG A 6 28.81 -7.86 5.94
N ASP A 7 29.98 -7.54 5.44
CA ASP A 7 30.12 -6.61 4.31
C ASP A 7 29.32 -7.12 3.10
N ALA A 8 28.62 -6.23 2.46
CA ALA A 8 27.78 -6.49 1.29
C ALA A 8 27.77 -5.28 0.34
N GLU A 9 27.16 -5.45 -0.81
CA GLU A 9 26.98 -4.39 -1.78
C GLU A 9 25.55 -4.42 -2.32
N ILE A 10 24.95 -3.25 -2.49
CA ILE A 10 23.66 -3.09 -3.18
C ILE A 10 23.84 -2.04 -4.27
N ARG A 11 23.74 -2.46 -5.53
CA ARG A 11 23.89 -1.60 -6.71
C ARG A 11 25.16 -0.73 -6.68
N GLY A 12 26.29 -1.32 -6.36
CA GLY A 12 27.58 -0.61 -6.29
C GLY A 12 27.79 0.21 -5.01
N VAL A 13 26.80 0.26 -4.11
CA VAL A 13 26.94 0.95 -2.82
C VAL A 13 27.42 -0.06 -1.77
N PRO A 14 28.64 0.13 -1.22
CA PRO A 14 29.16 -0.76 -0.19
C PRO A 14 28.40 -0.57 1.13
N ILE A 15 28.10 -1.68 1.78
CA ILE A 15 27.46 -1.74 3.08
C ILE A 15 28.36 -2.56 4.00
N ARG A 16 28.82 -1.96 5.10
CA ARG A 16 29.70 -2.63 6.04
C ARG A 16 28.90 -3.43 7.07
N GLU A 17 29.56 -4.43 7.63
CA GLU A 17 29.03 -5.17 8.78
C GLU A 17 28.61 -4.21 9.90
N GLY A 18 27.43 -4.44 10.48
CA GLY A 18 26.85 -3.61 11.54
C GLY A 18 26.03 -2.42 11.03
N GLU A 19 26.16 -2.02 9.77
CA GLU A 19 25.37 -0.92 9.21
C GLU A 19 23.89 -1.28 9.09
N LYS A 20 23.05 -0.25 9.16
CA LYS A 20 21.60 -0.39 9.11
C LYS A 20 21.08 -0.04 7.72
N VAL A 21 20.41 -0.99 7.11
CA VAL A 21 19.70 -0.82 5.83
C VAL A 21 18.21 -0.60 6.11
N VAL A 22 17.67 0.48 5.55
CA VAL A 22 16.25 0.82 5.67
C VAL A 22 15.62 0.77 4.28
N THR A 23 14.53 0.03 4.16
CA THR A 23 13.74 -0.05 2.93
C THR A 23 12.47 0.78 3.07
N PHE A 24 12.24 1.67 2.13
CA PHE A 24 11.00 2.43 2.02
C PHE A 24 10.09 1.76 0.99
N TYR A 25 9.10 1.02 1.44
CA TYR A 25 8.18 0.26 0.57
C TYR A 25 7.42 1.17 -0.40
N LEU A 26 7.06 2.36 0.05
CA LEU A 26 6.40 3.33 -0.82
C LEU A 26 7.28 3.70 -2.01
N SER A 27 8.56 4.01 -1.77
CA SER A 27 9.53 4.29 -2.83
C SER A 27 9.67 3.11 -3.79
N GLY A 28 9.78 1.88 -3.26
CA GLY A 28 9.87 0.68 -4.11
C GLY A 28 8.64 0.43 -4.98
N ASN A 29 7.44 0.84 -4.50
CA ASN A 29 6.22 0.70 -5.29
C ASN A 29 6.05 1.79 -6.38
N PHE A 30 6.90 2.82 -6.37
CA PHE A 30 6.96 3.87 -7.37
C PHE A 30 8.30 3.89 -8.12
N ASP A 31 9.05 2.78 -8.10
CA ASP A 31 10.32 2.64 -8.80
C ASP A 31 10.10 2.56 -10.32
N GLU A 32 10.63 3.54 -11.05
CA GLU A 32 10.50 3.65 -12.50
C GLU A 32 11.29 2.56 -13.25
N GLU A 33 12.26 1.93 -12.62
CA GLU A 33 12.99 0.80 -13.19
C GLU A 33 12.17 -0.50 -13.10
N GLU A 34 11.24 -0.59 -12.16
CA GLU A 34 10.38 -1.76 -11.96
C GLU A 34 9.00 -1.58 -12.62
N PHE A 35 8.45 -0.38 -12.58
CA PHE A 35 7.09 -0.09 -13.05
C PHE A 35 7.07 0.97 -14.15
N GLY A 36 6.61 0.60 -15.33
CA GLY A 36 6.28 1.59 -16.36
C GLY A 36 5.13 2.47 -15.88
N ASP A 37 5.36 3.81 -15.89
CA ASP A 37 4.39 4.81 -15.41
C ASP A 37 3.90 4.54 -13.96
N PRO A 38 4.82 4.54 -12.96
CA PRO A 38 4.51 4.13 -11.60
C PRO A 38 3.50 5.04 -10.88
N PHE A 39 3.33 6.28 -11.35
CA PHE A 39 2.39 7.24 -10.77
C PHE A 39 0.98 7.14 -11.33
N ALA A 40 0.77 6.40 -12.43
CA ALA A 40 -0.55 6.12 -12.95
C ALA A 40 -1.26 5.04 -12.11
N PHE A 41 -2.46 5.36 -11.63
CA PHE A 41 -3.31 4.37 -10.96
C PHE A 41 -3.92 3.43 -12.00
N ARG A 42 -3.46 2.18 -12.01
CA ARG A 42 -3.89 1.16 -12.97
C ARG A 42 -4.28 -0.12 -12.23
N VAL A 43 -5.56 -0.45 -12.27
CA VAL A 43 -6.08 -1.70 -11.65
C VAL A 43 -5.74 -2.95 -12.46
N ASP A 44 -5.38 -2.79 -13.72
CA ASP A 44 -5.04 -3.85 -14.69
C ASP A 44 -3.53 -4.07 -14.83
N ARG A 45 -2.72 -3.45 -13.98
CA ARG A 45 -1.25 -3.54 -14.07
C ARG A 45 -0.77 -4.97 -13.98
N THR A 46 -0.08 -5.43 -15.04
CA THR A 46 0.53 -6.76 -15.12
C THR A 46 1.86 -6.66 -15.89
N PRO A 47 2.98 -7.18 -15.36
CA PRO A 47 3.16 -7.67 -13.98
C PRO A 47 3.02 -6.56 -12.93
N ASN A 48 2.76 -6.94 -11.67
CA ASN A 48 2.66 -6.01 -10.56
C ASN A 48 3.44 -6.54 -9.35
N HIS A 49 4.74 -6.34 -9.38
CA HIS A 49 5.71 -6.84 -8.38
C HIS A 49 5.80 -5.93 -7.14
N HIS A 50 4.66 -5.40 -6.69
CA HIS A 50 4.62 -4.50 -5.55
C HIS A 50 5.15 -5.13 -4.26
N VAL A 51 5.76 -4.32 -3.42
CA VAL A 51 6.32 -4.74 -2.12
C VAL A 51 5.45 -4.31 -0.93
N ALA A 52 4.16 -4.03 -1.13
CA ALA A 52 3.25 -3.60 -0.06
C ALA A 52 3.16 -4.60 1.10
N PHE A 53 3.35 -5.90 0.83
CA PHE A 53 3.41 -6.96 1.83
C PHE A 53 4.84 -7.47 2.10
N GLY A 54 5.85 -6.74 1.65
CA GLY A 54 7.24 -7.12 1.68
C GLY A 54 7.71 -7.77 0.38
N GLY A 55 9.03 -7.89 0.20
CA GLY A 55 9.68 -8.41 -1.01
C GLY A 55 9.79 -9.94 -1.08
N GLY A 56 8.99 -10.69 -0.32
CA GLY A 56 9.06 -12.15 -0.25
C GLY A 56 9.93 -12.68 0.89
N GLY A 57 10.21 -13.99 0.90
CA GLY A 57 10.97 -14.67 1.93
C GLY A 57 10.22 -14.88 3.24
N ILE A 58 10.94 -15.27 4.30
CA ILE A 58 10.36 -15.63 5.61
C ILE A 58 9.68 -14.45 6.34
N HIS A 59 9.94 -13.24 5.93
CA HIS A 59 9.32 -12.03 6.49
C HIS A 59 8.19 -11.47 5.61
N PHE A 60 7.73 -12.21 4.61
CA PHE A 60 6.53 -11.84 3.88
C PHE A 60 5.35 -11.72 4.85
N CYS A 61 4.49 -10.73 4.63
CA CYS A 61 3.39 -10.43 5.55
C CYS A 61 2.48 -11.66 5.75
N LEU A 62 2.42 -12.18 6.97
CA LEU A 62 1.57 -13.32 7.32
C LEU A 62 0.08 -13.03 7.07
N GLY A 63 -0.34 -11.78 7.32
CA GLY A 63 -1.72 -11.34 7.13
C GLY A 63 -2.10 -10.96 5.70
N SER A 64 -1.23 -11.16 4.70
CA SER A 64 -1.47 -10.71 3.33
C SER A 64 -2.74 -11.29 2.70
N HIS A 65 -3.05 -12.55 2.96
CA HIS A 65 -4.26 -13.20 2.44
C HIS A 65 -5.52 -12.62 3.08
N LEU A 66 -5.51 -12.44 4.41
CA LEU A 66 -6.61 -11.82 5.14
C LEU A 66 -6.83 -10.38 4.67
N ALA A 67 -5.77 -9.58 4.61
CA ALA A 67 -5.84 -8.20 4.14
C ALA A 67 -6.43 -8.10 2.72
N LYS A 68 -6.02 -8.98 1.80
CA LYS A 68 -6.59 -9.01 0.44
C LYS A 68 -8.08 -9.37 0.44
N ALA A 69 -8.50 -10.32 1.27
CA ALA A 69 -9.90 -10.70 1.40
C ALA A 69 -10.74 -9.55 1.98
N GLU A 70 -10.26 -8.90 3.04
CA GLU A 70 -10.91 -7.74 3.66
C GLU A 70 -11.02 -6.57 2.68
N ILE A 71 -9.93 -6.21 2.00
CA ILE A 71 -9.91 -5.13 1.01
C ILE A 71 -10.91 -5.44 -0.13
N GLY A 72 -10.89 -6.66 -0.66
CA GLY A 72 -11.79 -7.08 -1.72
C GLY A 72 -13.26 -6.97 -1.32
N ALA A 73 -13.62 -7.45 -0.13
CA ALA A 73 -14.97 -7.36 0.40
C ALA A 73 -15.39 -5.91 0.65
N MET A 74 -14.54 -5.12 1.32
CA MET A 74 -14.84 -3.72 1.65
C MET A 74 -14.98 -2.84 0.41
N ILE A 75 -14.02 -2.91 -0.52
CA ILE A 75 -14.06 -2.10 -1.75
C ILE A 75 -15.25 -2.52 -2.61
N GLY A 76 -15.53 -3.83 -2.74
CA GLY A 76 -16.70 -4.32 -3.46
C GLY A 76 -18.01 -3.75 -2.90
N GLU A 77 -18.18 -3.74 -1.57
CA GLU A 77 -19.36 -3.18 -0.92
C GLU A 77 -19.43 -1.64 -1.05
N VAL A 78 -18.30 -0.94 -0.93
CA VAL A 78 -18.24 0.51 -1.14
C VAL A 78 -18.70 0.87 -2.55
N LEU A 79 -18.12 0.25 -3.57
CA LEU A 79 -18.48 0.54 -4.97
C LEU A 79 -19.94 0.18 -5.29
N ARG A 80 -20.46 -0.89 -4.69
CA ARG A 80 -21.85 -1.31 -4.89
C ARG A 80 -22.86 -0.39 -4.20
N ARG A 81 -22.55 0.07 -2.99
CA ARG A 81 -23.48 0.87 -2.16
C ARG A 81 -23.35 2.35 -2.32
N LEU A 82 -22.19 2.82 -2.76
CA LEU A 82 -21.84 4.22 -2.87
C LEU A 82 -21.27 4.50 -4.28
N PRO A 83 -22.06 4.30 -5.36
CA PRO A 83 -21.57 4.36 -6.73
C PRO A 83 -21.10 5.77 -7.15
N ASP A 84 -21.53 6.79 -6.44
CA ASP A 84 -21.23 8.20 -6.66
C ASP A 84 -20.28 8.79 -5.59
N ILE A 85 -19.56 7.93 -4.85
CA ILE A 85 -18.64 8.39 -3.81
C ILE A 85 -17.53 9.26 -4.39
N GLU A 86 -17.33 10.44 -3.82
CA GLU A 86 -16.28 11.35 -4.22
C GLU A 86 -15.67 12.09 -3.01
N LEU A 87 -14.48 12.63 -3.18
CA LEU A 87 -13.84 13.44 -2.14
C LEU A 87 -14.61 14.74 -1.94
N ALA A 88 -14.88 15.08 -0.67
CA ALA A 88 -15.54 16.32 -0.26
C ALA A 88 -14.56 17.34 0.36
N GLY A 89 -13.28 17.08 0.29
CA GLY A 89 -12.20 17.93 0.79
C GLY A 89 -10.89 17.18 0.88
N ASP A 90 -9.82 17.86 1.25
CA ASP A 90 -8.49 17.28 1.31
C ASP A 90 -8.36 16.22 2.41
N PRO A 91 -7.80 15.04 2.11
CA PRO A 91 -7.48 14.06 3.12
C PRO A 91 -6.44 14.57 4.11
N ALA A 92 -6.73 14.47 5.41
CA ALA A 92 -5.76 14.78 6.46
C ALA A 92 -4.94 13.54 6.78
N ARG A 93 -3.62 13.65 6.69
CA ARG A 93 -2.69 12.56 7.02
C ARG A 93 -2.27 12.58 8.48
N MET A 94 -1.87 11.43 8.97
CA MET A 94 -1.22 11.32 10.27
C MET A 94 0.15 11.99 10.23
N ARG A 95 0.49 12.72 11.28
CA ARG A 95 1.85 13.21 11.48
C ARG A 95 2.67 12.11 12.18
N SER A 96 3.28 11.26 11.39
CA SER A 96 4.07 10.13 11.88
C SER A 96 5.16 9.81 10.86
N ASP A 97 6.34 9.50 11.35
CA ASP A 97 7.48 9.00 10.59
C ASP A 97 7.46 7.45 10.46
N PHE A 98 6.56 6.79 11.18
CA PHE A 98 6.43 5.34 11.20
C PHE A 98 5.22 4.82 10.41
N ILE A 99 4.07 5.49 10.51
CA ILE A 99 2.83 5.08 9.83
C ILE A 99 2.37 6.17 8.86
N ASN A 100 2.42 5.87 7.57
CA ASN A 100 1.85 6.75 6.54
C ASN A 100 0.33 6.52 6.42
N GLY A 101 -0.42 6.95 7.43
CA GLY A 101 -1.85 6.74 7.52
C GLY A 101 -2.68 7.97 7.13
N ILE A 102 -3.93 7.72 6.76
CA ILE A 102 -4.96 8.77 6.60
C ILE A 102 -5.72 8.88 7.92
N LYS A 103 -5.72 10.08 8.51
CA LYS A 103 -6.45 10.37 9.74
C LYS A 103 -7.93 10.69 9.47
N ARG A 104 -8.20 11.37 8.37
CA ARG A 104 -9.55 11.77 7.95
C ARG A 104 -9.57 11.93 6.44
N MET A 105 -10.61 11.42 5.81
CA MET A 105 -10.89 11.58 4.39
C MET A 105 -12.36 11.92 4.21
N PRO A 106 -12.68 13.23 4.09
CA PRO A 106 -14.06 13.65 3.86
C PRO A 106 -14.57 13.14 2.53
N VAL A 107 -15.73 12.53 2.54
CA VAL A 107 -16.39 12.05 1.31
C VAL A 107 -17.83 12.50 1.29
N ARG A 108 -18.40 12.61 0.09
CA ARG A 108 -19.84 12.77 -0.14
C ARG A 108 -20.34 11.66 -1.05
N PHE A 109 -21.56 11.26 -0.85
CA PHE A 109 -22.24 10.22 -1.63
C PHE A 109 -23.75 10.33 -1.42
N THR A 110 -24.52 9.73 -2.32
CA THR A 110 -25.97 9.57 -2.16
C THR A 110 -26.26 8.24 -1.48
N PRO A 111 -26.83 8.22 -0.27
CA PRO A 111 -27.13 6.96 0.43
C PRO A 111 -28.13 6.10 -0.36
N VAL A 112 -27.75 4.88 -0.70
CA VAL A 112 -28.67 3.89 -1.26
C VAL A 112 -29.44 3.25 -0.12
N ARG A 113 -30.77 3.35 -0.14
CA ARG A 113 -31.63 2.71 0.85
C ARG A 113 -31.57 1.20 0.65
N VAL A 114 -30.89 0.51 1.55
CA VAL A 114 -30.95 -0.96 1.59
C VAL A 114 -32.25 -1.35 2.29
N PRO A 115 -33.15 -2.14 1.66
CA PRO A 115 -34.32 -2.67 2.36
C PRO A 115 -33.88 -3.42 3.61
N ALA A 116 -34.62 -3.27 4.72
CA ALA A 116 -34.39 -4.08 5.90
C ALA A 116 -34.52 -5.57 5.52
N PRO A 117 -33.68 -6.45 6.08
CA PRO A 117 -33.91 -7.88 5.92
C PRO A 117 -35.29 -8.25 6.49
N ALA A 118 -36.01 -9.05 5.72
CA ALA A 118 -37.32 -9.55 6.11
C ALA A 118 -37.23 -10.48 7.33
#